data_a1457c3825c7d87cba88891b81c95d16
#
_entry.id   a1457c3825c7d87cba88891b81c95d16
#
_cell.length_a   1.000
_cell.length_b   1.000
_cell.length_c   1.000
_cell.angle_alpha   90.00
_cell.angle_beta   90.00
_cell.angle_gamma   90.00
#
_symmetry.space_group_name_H-M   'P 1'
#
loop_
_entity.id
_entity.type
_entity.pdbx_description
1 polymer ?
#
loop_
_entity_poly.entity_id
_entity_poly.type
_entity_poly.pdbx_seq_one_letter_code
_entity_poly.pdbx_strand_id
1 'polypeptide(L)'
;VFTIYHLAGTRSAASLNDDFIDRLLEEQFDLLPGNPHQTFNIINLDDAMFGTSGIVQRTVEDRKRKYIVPGFVLDKEGVIRNAWGLAPESSAVIILNRAGKVVFFKDGQLSQAEIDRAVQLIKQNL
;
A
#
# COMPACT_ATOMS: atom_id res chain seq x y z
N VAL A 1 2.84 10.38 9.94
CA VAL A 1 1.72 9.74 9.22
C VAL A 1 2.27 8.66 8.30
N PHE A 2 1.67 7.49 8.33
CA PHE A 2 2.08 6.39 7.49
C PHE A 2 0.91 5.96 6.61
N THR A 3 1.18 5.79 5.33
CA THR A 3 0.29 5.08 4.42
C THR A 3 0.87 3.70 4.16
N ILE A 4 0.10 2.68 4.45
CA ILE A 4 0.50 1.28 4.28
C ILE A 4 -0.36 0.67 3.19
N TYR A 5 0.29 0.12 2.16
CA TYR A 5 -0.36 -0.72 1.16
C TYR A 5 -0.07 -2.17 1.47
N HIS A 6 -1.10 -2.94 1.69
CA HIS A 6 -1.00 -4.39 1.73
C HIS A 6 -1.45 -4.92 0.37
N LEU A 7 -0.51 -5.39 -0.42
CA LEU A 7 -0.73 -5.82 -1.80
C LEU A 7 -0.79 -7.34 -1.86
N ALA A 8 -1.81 -7.86 -2.53
CA ALA A 8 -1.85 -9.28 -2.84
C ALA A 8 -0.76 -9.66 -3.83
N GLY A 9 -0.33 -10.92 -3.78
CA GLY A 9 0.72 -11.45 -4.63
C GLY A 9 0.29 -11.74 -6.07
N THR A 10 -0.88 -11.28 -6.50
CA THR A 10 -1.35 -11.40 -7.87
C THR A 10 -1.22 -10.07 -8.60
N ARG A 11 -0.94 -10.12 -9.90
CA ARG A 11 -0.70 -8.92 -10.70
C ARG A 11 -1.90 -7.98 -10.74
N SER A 12 -3.09 -8.52 -10.91
CA SER A 12 -4.33 -7.72 -10.96
C SER A 12 -4.65 -7.06 -9.62
N ALA A 13 -4.48 -7.81 -8.52
CA ALA A 13 -4.74 -7.27 -7.19
C ALA A 13 -3.68 -6.25 -6.76
N ALA A 14 -2.42 -6.44 -7.18
CA ALA A 14 -1.35 -5.49 -6.87
C ALA A 14 -1.57 -4.11 -7.51
N SER A 15 -2.27 -4.03 -8.65
CA SER A 15 -2.57 -2.77 -9.35
C SER A 15 -3.94 -2.19 -9.01
N LEU A 16 -4.68 -2.81 -8.10
CA LEU A 16 -6.06 -2.44 -7.78
C LEU A 16 -6.22 -0.98 -7.33
N ASN A 17 -5.25 -0.45 -6.61
CA ASN A 17 -5.25 0.92 -6.08
C ASN A 17 -4.20 1.83 -6.74
N ASP A 18 -3.81 1.56 -7.97
CA ASP A 18 -2.84 2.38 -8.69
C ASP A 18 -3.29 3.85 -8.82
N ASP A 19 -4.57 4.12 -8.97
CA ASP A 19 -5.09 5.48 -9.03
C ASP A 19 -4.82 6.24 -7.72
N PHE A 20 -4.98 5.58 -6.59
CA PHE A 20 -4.64 6.17 -5.30
C PHE A 20 -3.13 6.40 -5.16
N ILE A 21 -2.31 5.46 -5.59
CA ILE A 21 -0.85 5.59 -5.58
C ILE A 21 -0.41 6.77 -6.45
N ASP A 22 -0.96 6.89 -7.65
CA ASP A 22 -0.65 8.00 -8.56
C ASP A 22 -1.04 9.34 -7.94
N ARG A 23 -2.18 9.40 -7.25
CA ARG A 23 -2.62 10.61 -6.55
C ARG A 23 -1.65 11.00 -5.42
N LEU A 24 -1.16 10.03 -4.64
CA LEU A 24 -0.18 10.30 -3.59
C LEU A 24 1.15 10.81 -4.15
N LEU A 25 1.56 10.30 -5.32
CA LEU A 25 2.77 10.79 -6.00
C LEU A 25 2.61 12.24 -6.44
N GLU A 26 1.44 12.61 -6.96
CA GLU A 26 1.13 14.00 -7.33
C GLU A 26 1.18 14.94 -6.12
N GLU A 27 0.73 14.49 -4.96
CA GLU A 27 0.71 15.29 -3.72
C GLU A 27 2.11 15.43 -3.09
N GLN A 28 3.05 14.56 -3.42
CA GLN A 28 4.45 14.60 -2.98
C GLN A 28 4.65 14.62 -1.45
N PHE A 29 3.76 13.97 -0.71
CA PHE A 29 3.83 13.95 0.75
C PHE A 29 5.13 13.36 1.28
N ASP A 30 5.68 12.34 0.62
CA ASP A 30 6.90 11.66 1.04
C ASP A 30 8.17 12.50 0.81
N LEU A 31 8.04 13.62 0.09
CA LEU A 31 9.12 14.56 -0.18
C LEU A 31 9.10 15.79 0.73
N LEU A 32 8.13 15.88 1.63
CA LEU A 32 8.02 17.03 2.53
C LEU A 32 9.19 17.07 3.54
N PRO A 33 9.70 18.26 3.88
CA PRO A 33 10.77 18.41 4.87
C PRO A 33 10.37 17.85 6.23
N GLY A 34 11.28 17.11 6.88
CA GLY A 34 11.03 16.50 8.18
C GLY A 34 10.30 15.17 8.12
N ASN A 35 10.05 14.66 6.93
CA ASN A 35 9.40 13.35 6.70
C ASN A 35 8.10 13.15 7.50
N PRO A 36 7.14 14.10 7.41
CA PRO A 36 5.89 13.97 8.16
C PRO A 36 4.98 12.85 7.63
N HIS A 37 5.24 12.35 6.44
CA HIS A 37 4.53 11.23 5.82
C HIS A 37 5.53 10.23 5.25
N GLN A 38 5.23 8.94 5.39
CA GLN A 38 6.00 7.85 4.79
C GLN A 38 5.05 6.77 4.27
N THR A 39 5.42 6.16 3.14
CA THR A 39 4.66 5.08 2.51
C THR A 39 5.40 3.76 2.68
N PHE A 40 4.65 2.72 3.07
CA PHE A 40 5.15 1.34 3.14
C PHE A 40 4.32 0.42 2.27
N ASN A 41 4.99 -0.50 1.59
CA ASN A 41 4.35 -1.53 0.80
C ASN A 41 4.64 -2.90 1.41
N ILE A 42 3.60 -3.67 1.66
CA ILE A 42 3.68 -5.05 2.12
C ILE A 42 3.14 -5.92 1.01
N ILE A 43 3.98 -6.81 0.49
CA ILE A 43 3.59 -7.73 -0.59
C ILE A 43 3.34 -9.10 0.01
N ASN A 44 2.11 -9.58 -0.12
CA ASN A 44 1.74 -10.92 0.34
C ASN A 44 2.04 -11.95 -0.75
N LEU A 45 3.10 -12.71 -0.57
CA LEU A 45 3.49 -13.76 -1.51
C LEU A 45 2.69 -15.07 -1.32
N ASP A 46 1.97 -15.20 -0.22
CA ASP A 46 1.10 -16.37 0.02
C ASP A 46 -0.05 -16.46 -0.99
N ASP A 47 -0.49 -15.31 -1.53
CA ASP A 47 -1.51 -15.27 -2.59
C ASP A 47 -0.94 -15.56 -3.98
N ALA A 48 0.38 -15.66 -4.13
CA ALA A 48 1.00 -15.96 -5.42
C ALA A 48 0.71 -17.40 -5.82
N MET A 49 0.37 -17.62 -7.10
CA MET A 49 0.22 -18.96 -7.64
C MET A 49 1.55 -19.71 -7.56
N PHE A 50 1.48 -21.02 -7.37
CA PHE A 50 2.67 -21.87 -7.32
C PHE A 50 3.57 -21.63 -8.54
N GLY A 51 4.85 -21.33 -8.30
CA GLY A 51 5.82 -21.05 -9.35
C GLY A 51 5.84 -19.62 -9.86
N THR A 52 4.95 -18.72 -9.37
CA THR A 52 4.89 -17.32 -9.83
C THR A 52 5.59 -16.32 -8.91
N SER A 53 6.11 -16.76 -7.76
CA SER A 53 6.76 -15.86 -6.78
C SER A 53 7.90 -15.04 -7.38
N GLY A 54 8.69 -15.59 -8.30
CA GLY A 54 9.75 -14.87 -8.99
C GLY A 54 9.22 -13.74 -9.88
N ILE A 55 8.06 -13.94 -10.52
CA ILE A 55 7.39 -12.90 -11.33
C ILE A 55 6.87 -11.79 -10.43
N VAL A 56 6.28 -12.15 -9.29
CA VAL A 56 5.80 -11.18 -8.29
C VAL A 56 6.96 -10.34 -7.76
N GLN A 57 8.09 -10.97 -7.43
CA GLN A 57 9.27 -10.25 -6.97
C GLN A 57 9.81 -9.27 -8.02
N ARG A 58 9.82 -9.63 -9.30
CA ARG A 58 10.21 -8.71 -10.39
C ARG A 58 9.24 -7.53 -10.48
N THR A 59 7.95 -7.78 -10.34
CA THR A 59 6.93 -6.73 -10.34
C THR A 59 7.17 -5.75 -9.19
N VAL A 60 7.52 -6.24 -7.99
CA VAL A 60 7.87 -5.40 -6.84
C VAL A 60 9.09 -4.53 -7.13
N GLU A 61 10.15 -5.11 -7.71
CA GLU A 61 11.36 -4.37 -8.06
C GLU A 61 11.07 -3.28 -9.10
N ASP A 62 10.24 -3.57 -10.09
CA ASP A 62 9.82 -2.60 -11.10
C ASP A 62 9.00 -1.46 -10.47
N ARG A 63 8.13 -1.76 -9.51
CA ARG A 63 7.36 -0.74 -8.78
C ARG A 63 8.28 0.14 -7.93
N LYS A 64 9.28 -0.42 -7.26
CA LYS A 64 10.29 0.34 -6.51
C LYS A 64 10.98 1.37 -7.40
N ARG A 65 11.37 0.97 -8.61
CA ARG A 65 12.03 1.87 -9.56
C ARG A 65 11.09 2.96 -10.05
N LYS A 66 9.84 2.60 -10.36
CA LYS A 66 8.83 3.52 -10.89
C LYS A 66 8.40 4.56 -9.86
N TYR A 67 8.18 4.16 -8.63
CA TYR A 67 7.50 4.98 -7.62
C TYR A 67 8.42 5.52 -6.53
N ILE A 68 9.70 5.19 -6.52
CA ILE A 68 10.68 5.64 -5.50
C ILE A 68 10.13 5.44 -4.09
N VAL A 69 9.64 4.25 -3.79
CA VAL A 69 8.98 3.96 -2.51
C VAL A 69 10.01 3.48 -1.49
N PRO A 70 10.12 4.13 -0.31
CA PRO A 70 11.19 3.85 0.65
C PRO A 70 11.08 2.52 1.39
N GLY A 71 9.90 1.88 1.43
CA GLY A 71 9.73 0.67 2.20
C GLY A 71 8.96 -0.43 1.45
N PHE A 72 9.63 -1.55 1.20
CA PHE A 72 9.00 -2.78 0.72
C PHE A 72 9.26 -3.91 1.71
N VAL A 73 8.19 -4.59 2.12
CA VAL A 73 8.26 -5.78 2.97
C VAL A 73 7.60 -6.93 2.20
N LEU A 74 8.30 -8.05 2.12
CA LEU A 74 7.76 -9.27 1.54
C LEU A 74 7.20 -10.15 2.65
N ASP A 75 5.89 -10.33 2.65
CA ASP A 75 5.22 -11.26 3.56
C ASP A 75 5.04 -12.60 2.84
N LYS A 76 6.03 -13.48 2.99
CA LYS A 76 6.08 -14.74 2.25
C LYS A 76 5.00 -15.74 2.65
N GLU A 77 4.53 -15.68 3.89
CA GLU A 77 3.61 -16.68 4.45
C GLU A 77 2.23 -16.10 4.75
N GLY A 78 1.97 -14.85 4.40
CA GLY A 78 0.69 -14.20 4.64
C GLY A 78 0.41 -13.92 6.12
N VAL A 79 1.43 -13.81 6.95
CA VAL A 79 1.29 -13.58 8.40
C VAL A 79 0.56 -12.27 8.68
N ILE A 80 0.92 -11.21 7.99
CA ILE A 80 0.28 -9.89 8.17
C ILE A 80 -1.17 -9.91 7.70
N ARG A 81 -1.44 -10.51 6.53
CA ARG A 81 -2.81 -10.68 6.04
C ARG A 81 -3.69 -11.38 7.09
N ASN A 82 -3.21 -12.48 7.64
CA ASN A 82 -3.94 -13.26 8.63
C ASN A 82 -4.12 -12.50 9.95
N ALA A 83 -3.06 -11.83 10.42
CA ALA A 83 -3.12 -11.04 11.65
C ALA A 83 -4.10 -9.86 11.57
N TRP A 84 -4.22 -9.23 10.40
CA TRP A 84 -5.09 -8.08 10.19
C TRP A 84 -6.48 -8.46 9.62
N GLY A 85 -6.73 -9.74 9.36
CA GLY A 85 -8.00 -10.20 8.83
C GLY A 85 -8.30 -9.69 7.42
N LEU A 86 -7.27 -9.50 6.59
CA LEU A 86 -7.43 -9.00 5.23
C LEU A 86 -7.89 -10.09 4.27
N ALA A 87 -8.67 -9.70 3.26
CA ALA A 87 -9.16 -10.61 2.25
C ALA A 87 -8.02 -11.17 1.40
N PRO A 88 -8.07 -12.46 1.01
CA PRO A 88 -7.10 -13.02 0.06
C PRO A 88 -7.27 -12.37 -1.33
N GLU A 89 -6.19 -12.33 -2.09
CA GLU A 89 -6.18 -11.81 -3.47
C GLU A 89 -6.76 -10.40 -3.61
N SER A 90 -6.61 -9.58 -2.57
CA SER A 90 -7.05 -8.19 -2.53
C SER A 90 -5.91 -7.29 -2.11
N SER A 91 -6.11 -5.99 -2.25
CA SER A 91 -5.17 -4.98 -1.77
C SER A 91 -5.87 -4.06 -0.79
N ALA A 92 -5.19 -3.72 0.29
CA ALA A 92 -5.73 -2.86 1.34
C ALA A 92 -4.90 -1.60 1.48
N VAL A 93 -5.57 -0.50 1.82
CA VAL A 93 -4.95 0.78 2.15
C VAL A 93 -5.24 1.10 3.61
N ILE A 94 -4.20 1.39 4.38
CA ILE A 94 -4.30 1.72 5.79
C ILE A 94 -3.52 3.01 6.01
N ILE A 95 -4.12 3.99 6.69
CA ILE A 95 -3.45 5.23 7.05
C ILE A 95 -3.41 5.34 8.57
N LEU A 96 -2.20 5.55 9.11
CA LEU A 96 -1.97 5.75 10.53
C LEU A 96 -1.59 7.21 10.79
N ASN A 97 -2.13 7.78 11.87
CA ASN A 97 -1.71 9.09 12.32
C ASN A 97 -0.39 9.02 13.12
N ARG A 98 0.08 10.15 13.64
CA ARG A 98 1.32 10.23 14.42
C ARG A 98 1.28 9.41 15.71
N ALA A 99 0.09 9.18 16.26
CA ALA A 99 -0.10 8.35 17.46
C ALA A 99 -0.17 6.85 17.14
N GLY A 100 -0.05 6.47 15.86
CA GLY A 100 -0.15 5.08 15.42
C GLY A 100 -1.58 4.56 15.33
N LYS A 101 -2.57 5.44 15.36
CA LYS A 101 -3.98 5.05 15.24
C LYS A 101 -4.40 5.03 13.77
N VAL A 102 -5.22 4.04 13.41
CA VAL A 102 -5.81 3.93 12.08
C VAL A 102 -6.84 5.04 11.91
N VAL A 103 -6.62 5.93 10.94
CA VAL A 103 -7.57 6.99 10.58
C VAL A 103 -8.29 6.69 9.27
N PHE A 104 -7.79 5.75 8.47
CA PHE A 104 -8.42 5.28 7.24
C PHE A 104 -8.08 3.82 7.01
N PHE A 105 -9.07 3.05 6.56
CA PHE A 105 -8.90 1.66 6.17
C PHE A 105 -9.86 1.31 5.05
N LYS A 106 -9.34 0.67 4.01
CA LYS A 106 -10.14 0.06 2.95
C LYS A 106 -9.46 -1.21 2.45
N ASP A 107 -10.15 -2.32 2.52
CA ASP A 107 -9.74 -3.57 1.89
C ASP A 107 -10.48 -3.69 0.55
N GLY A 108 -9.75 -3.52 -0.54
CA GLY A 108 -10.27 -3.49 -1.89
C GLY A 108 -9.99 -2.17 -2.60
N GLN A 109 -10.57 -2.00 -3.79
CA GLN A 109 -10.39 -0.81 -4.61
C GLN A 109 -11.07 0.42 -4.00
N LEU A 110 -10.33 1.53 -3.91
CA LEU A 110 -10.88 2.80 -3.50
C LEU A 110 -11.66 3.45 -4.64
N SER A 111 -12.85 3.97 -4.33
CA SER A 111 -13.56 4.89 -5.22
C SER A 111 -12.85 6.25 -5.27
N GLN A 112 -13.21 7.09 -6.23
CA GLN A 112 -12.65 8.45 -6.31
C GLN A 112 -12.94 9.25 -5.03
N ALA A 113 -14.15 9.14 -4.48
CA ALA A 113 -14.52 9.80 -3.22
C ALA A 113 -13.66 9.28 -2.05
N GLU A 114 -13.37 7.99 -2.00
CA GLU A 114 -12.50 7.41 -0.97
C GLU A 114 -11.05 7.85 -1.12
N ILE A 115 -10.55 7.98 -2.36
CA ILE A 115 -9.23 8.55 -2.64
C ILE A 115 -9.14 9.98 -2.12
N ASP A 116 -10.11 10.81 -2.43
CA ASP A 116 -10.14 12.21 -1.99
C ASP A 116 -10.17 12.32 -0.46
N ARG A 117 -10.97 11.47 0.20
CA ARG A 117 -11.03 11.40 1.65
C ARG A 117 -9.71 10.95 2.27
N ALA A 118 -9.07 9.93 1.72
CA ALA A 118 -7.79 9.44 2.21
C ALA A 118 -6.71 10.52 2.12
N VAL A 119 -6.63 11.23 1.00
CA VAL A 119 -5.72 12.36 0.80
C VAL A 119 -6.00 13.48 1.81
N GLN A 120 -7.27 13.81 2.03
CA GLN A 120 -7.67 14.81 3.01
C GLN A 120 -7.22 14.43 4.43
N LEU A 121 -7.41 13.17 4.82
CA LEU A 121 -6.98 12.67 6.12
C LEU A 121 -5.47 12.74 6.30
N ILE A 122 -4.69 12.44 5.27
CA ILE A 122 -3.24 12.61 5.32
C ILE A 122 -2.91 14.08 5.57
N LYS A 123 -3.48 15.00 4.81
CA LYS A 123 -3.24 16.44 4.96
C LYS A 123 -3.58 16.96 6.38
N GLN A 124 -4.68 16.48 6.95
CA GLN A 124 -5.11 16.87 8.29
C GLN A 124 -4.19 16.35 9.39
N ASN A 125 -3.46 15.26 9.16
CA ASN A 125 -2.63 14.60 10.15
C ASN A 125 -1.13 14.85 9.98
N LEU A 126 -0.73 15.57 8.96
CA LEU A 126 0.67 15.97 8.77
C LEU A 126 1.13 16.89 9.93
#